data_f497768cb31e6e99566a1353289cdc16
#
_entry.id   f497768cb31e6e99566a1353289cdc16
#
_cell.length_a   1.000
_cell.length_b   1.000
_cell.length_c   1.000
_cell.angle_alpha   90.00
_cell.angle_beta   90.00
_cell.angle_gamma   90.00
#
_symmetry.space_group_name_H-M   'P 1'
#
loop_
_entity.id
_entity.type
_entity.pdbx_description
1 polymer ?
#
loop_
_entity_poly.entity_id
_entity_poly.type
_entity_poly.pdbx_seq_one_letter_code
_entity_poly.pdbx_strand_id
1 'polypeptide(L)'
;MKNMSDKSRSGTSAAPEDDFRYRGNRLGLPEDGPGSVPGPVRRLVGLTLDWGISAMLVWVAINLGLIGQEVSAAAAGGGDPEAIALTNFTTLSTLVVFAAMSLVLLTLFGTTIGRRIVGVGITATGERAWPWFVSMAVRTLLLCLVIPAVVYDRDTRGLHDRAAGTVATRY
;
A
#
# COMPACT_ATOMS: atom_id res chain seq x y z
N MET A 1 -31.25 -44.33 -44.13
CA MET A 1 -30.64 -42.98 -44.29
C MET A 1 -30.92 -42.22 -43.03
N LYS A 2 -29.92 -42.11 -42.17
CA LYS A 2 -30.08 -41.58 -40.83
C LYS A 2 -29.11 -40.41 -40.70
N ASN A 3 -29.66 -39.25 -40.62
CA ASN A 3 -28.93 -38.00 -40.51
C ASN A 3 -28.81 -37.65 -39.05
N MET A 4 -27.66 -37.83 -38.47
CA MET A 4 -27.36 -37.40 -37.11
C MET A 4 -26.47 -36.15 -37.20
N SER A 5 -27.12 -35.03 -37.10
CA SER A 5 -26.46 -33.78 -36.87
C SER A 5 -26.34 -33.59 -35.36
N ASP A 6 -25.25 -34.01 -34.79
CA ASP A 6 -24.89 -33.76 -33.41
C ASP A 6 -24.14 -32.44 -33.36
N LYS A 7 -24.90 -31.40 -33.07
CA LYS A 7 -24.38 -30.06 -32.88
C LYS A 7 -23.91 -29.95 -31.43
N SER A 8 -22.66 -30.31 -31.20
CA SER A 8 -21.98 -30.08 -29.92
C SER A 8 -22.01 -28.56 -29.60
N ARG A 9 -22.91 -28.23 -28.72
CA ARG A 9 -22.90 -26.93 -28.05
C ARG A 9 -21.69 -26.90 -27.16
N SER A 10 -20.62 -26.26 -27.62
CA SER A 10 -19.55 -25.77 -26.73
C SER A 10 -20.16 -24.71 -25.80
N GLY A 11 -20.68 -25.20 -24.70
CA GLY A 11 -21.05 -24.31 -23.59
C GLY A 11 -19.79 -23.63 -23.09
N THR A 12 -19.65 -22.37 -23.44
CA THR A 12 -18.76 -21.46 -22.72
C THR A 12 -19.33 -21.38 -21.30
N SER A 13 -18.85 -22.27 -20.44
CA SER A 13 -19.09 -22.18 -19.00
C SER A 13 -18.43 -20.90 -18.54
N ALA A 14 -19.18 -19.81 -18.47
CA ALA A 14 -18.81 -18.67 -17.69
C ALA A 14 -18.62 -19.20 -16.25
N ALA A 15 -17.38 -19.20 -15.79
CA ALA A 15 -17.08 -19.58 -14.43
C ALA A 15 -17.96 -18.73 -13.49
N PRO A 16 -18.61 -19.34 -12.49
CA PRO A 16 -19.43 -18.57 -11.56
C PRO A 16 -18.56 -17.49 -10.91
N GLU A 17 -19.05 -16.25 -10.89
CA GLU A 17 -18.34 -15.09 -10.30
C GLU A 17 -18.03 -15.26 -8.80
N ASP A 18 -18.39 -16.37 -8.20
CA ASP A 18 -18.34 -16.65 -6.76
C ASP A 18 -17.36 -17.79 -6.37
N ASP A 19 -16.40 -18.16 -7.22
CA ASP A 19 -15.40 -19.19 -6.88
C ASP A 19 -14.25 -18.61 -6.04
N PHE A 20 -14.59 -17.92 -4.93
CA PHE A 20 -13.62 -17.48 -3.94
C PHE A 20 -13.20 -18.66 -3.07
N ARG A 21 -12.02 -19.20 -3.32
CA ARG A 21 -11.44 -20.30 -2.52
C ARG A 21 -10.45 -19.77 -1.48
N TYR A 22 -9.56 -18.86 -1.89
CA TYR A 22 -8.55 -18.24 -1.04
C TYR A 22 -8.18 -16.84 -1.58
N ARG A 23 -7.45 -16.07 -0.79
CA ARG A 23 -7.03 -14.71 -1.13
C ARG A 23 -6.11 -14.70 -2.33
N GLY A 24 -6.48 -13.98 -3.38
CA GLY A 24 -5.72 -13.91 -4.63
C GLY A 24 -6.05 -15.01 -5.64
N ASN A 25 -6.97 -15.94 -5.34
CA ASN A 25 -7.43 -16.96 -6.28
C ASN A 25 -7.87 -16.36 -7.62
N ARG A 26 -8.65 -15.28 -7.57
CA ARG A 26 -9.16 -14.58 -8.76
C ARG A 26 -8.07 -13.85 -9.57
N LEU A 27 -6.91 -13.64 -8.96
CA LEU A 27 -5.73 -13.03 -9.59
C LEU A 27 -4.72 -14.08 -10.07
N GLY A 28 -5.04 -15.38 -9.94
CA GLY A 28 -4.13 -16.46 -10.29
C GLY A 28 -2.92 -16.59 -9.38
N LEU A 29 -2.98 -16.02 -8.16
CA LEU A 29 -1.88 -16.07 -7.19
C LEU A 29 -1.97 -17.35 -6.37
N PRO A 30 -0.85 -17.89 -5.86
CA PRO A 30 -0.85 -19.10 -5.02
C PRO A 30 -1.52 -18.83 -3.67
N GLU A 31 -2.05 -19.88 -3.05
CA GLU A 31 -2.70 -19.82 -1.74
C GLU A 31 -1.70 -19.43 -0.65
N ASP A 32 -0.53 -20.09 -0.65
CA ASP A 32 0.52 -19.90 0.34
C ASP A 32 1.91 -19.80 -0.32
N GLY A 33 2.90 -19.37 0.48
CA GLY A 33 4.29 -19.27 0.06
C GLY A 33 4.62 -17.96 -0.71
N PRO A 34 5.77 -17.92 -1.40
CA PRO A 34 6.17 -16.79 -2.21
C PRO A 34 5.15 -16.50 -3.33
N GLY A 35 4.83 -15.25 -3.56
CA GLY A 35 3.81 -14.82 -4.52
C GLY A 35 2.39 -14.78 -3.94
N SER A 36 2.10 -15.41 -2.81
CA SER A 36 0.77 -15.38 -2.17
C SER A 36 0.42 -14.01 -1.61
N VAL A 37 -0.87 -13.76 -1.41
CA VAL A 37 -1.35 -12.50 -0.81
C VAL A 37 -1.11 -12.48 0.69
N PRO A 38 -0.31 -11.52 1.24
CA PRO A 38 -0.04 -11.45 2.67
C PRO A 38 -1.30 -11.08 3.45
N GLY A 39 -1.40 -11.62 4.67
CA GLY A 39 -2.47 -11.27 5.59
C GLY A 39 -2.44 -9.78 5.99
N PRO A 40 -3.59 -9.24 6.46
CA PRO A 40 -3.71 -7.82 6.80
C PRO A 40 -2.75 -7.39 7.93
N VAL A 41 -2.53 -8.25 8.91
CA VAL A 41 -1.61 -7.96 10.03
C VAL A 41 -0.18 -7.71 9.52
N ARG A 42 0.33 -8.55 8.61
CA ARG A 42 1.67 -8.39 8.04
C ARG A 42 1.81 -7.07 7.27
N ARG A 43 0.77 -6.66 6.54
CA ARG A 43 0.72 -5.37 5.84
C ARG A 43 0.72 -4.20 6.80
N LEU A 44 -0.07 -4.31 7.88
CA LEU A 44 -0.14 -3.28 8.92
C LEU A 44 1.21 -3.12 9.63
N VAL A 45 1.87 -4.21 10.02
CA VAL A 45 3.21 -4.17 10.63
C VAL A 45 4.21 -3.48 9.69
N GLY A 46 4.22 -3.84 8.40
CA GLY A 46 5.07 -3.16 7.41
C GLY A 46 4.80 -1.67 7.31
N LEU A 47 3.53 -1.26 7.30
CA LEU A 47 3.12 0.14 7.28
C LEU A 47 3.55 0.89 8.55
N THR A 48 3.37 0.28 9.72
CA THR A 48 3.78 0.86 11.02
C THR A 48 5.29 1.06 11.08
N LEU A 49 6.07 0.10 10.56
CA LEU A 49 7.52 0.24 10.47
C LEU A 49 7.93 1.39 9.54
N ASP A 50 7.31 1.51 8.37
CA ASP A 50 7.58 2.61 7.44
C ASP A 50 7.24 3.97 8.07
N TRP A 51 6.11 4.06 8.79
CA TRP A 51 5.71 5.26 9.53
C TRP A 51 6.71 5.59 10.65
N GLY A 52 7.11 4.59 11.44
CA GLY A 52 8.10 4.74 12.52
C GLY A 52 9.45 5.21 12.01
N ILE A 53 9.94 4.67 10.88
CA ILE A 53 11.18 5.12 10.24
C ILE A 53 11.05 6.59 9.80
N SER A 54 9.92 6.96 9.18
CA SER A 54 9.68 8.35 8.75
C SER A 54 9.62 9.32 9.93
N ALA A 55 8.95 8.95 11.01
CA ALA A 55 8.88 9.73 12.24
C ALA A 55 10.27 9.89 12.88
N MET A 56 11.08 8.84 12.91
CA MET A 56 12.44 8.88 13.41
C MET A 56 13.32 9.82 12.57
N LEU A 57 13.20 9.78 11.24
CA LEU A 57 13.95 10.68 10.36
C LEU A 57 13.59 12.15 10.62
N VAL A 58 12.31 12.46 10.76
CA VAL A 58 11.83 13.81 11.08
C VAL A 58 12.33 14.24 12.46
N TRP A 59 12.24 13.36 13.44
CA TRP A 59 12.74 13.64 14.79
C TRP A 59 14.24 13.96 14.79
N VAL A 60 15.04 13.16 14.08
CA VAL A 60 16.49 13.42 13.93
C VAL A 60 16.72 14.76 13.22
N ALA A 61 15.99 15.06 12.15
CA ALA A 61 16.14 16.30 11.40
C ALA A 61 15.84 17.54 12.26
N ILE A 62 14.82 17.47 13.13
CA ILE A 62 14.50 18.55 14.09
C ILE A 62 15.64 18.70 15.11
N ASN A 63 16.12 17.61 15.70
CA ASN A 63 17.18 17.65 16.71
C ASN A 63 18.53 18.12 16.16
N LEU A 64 18.80 17.86 14.89
CA LEU A 64 19.99 18.38 14.20
C LEU A 64 19.81 19.84 13.72
N GLY A 65 18.63 20.43 13.94
CA GLY A 65 18.33 21.79 13.51
C GLY A 65 18.20 21.97 12.01
N LEU A 66 17.90 20.89 11.27
CA LEU A 66 17.73 20.96 9.81
C LEU A 66 16.36 21.50 9.39
N ILE A 67 15.32 21.26 10.22
CA ILE A 67 13.94 21.69 9.97
C ILE A 67 13.27 22.12 11.27
N GLY A 68 12.26 23.00 11.20
CA GLY A 68 11.34 23.31 12.28
C GLY A 68 11.95 24.05 13.48
N GLN A 69 13.07 24.73 13.33
CA GLN A 69 13.77 25.41 14.42
C GLN A 69 12.90 26.48 15.09
N GLU A 70 12.18 27.28 14.30
CA GLU A 70 11.30 28.34 14.85
C GLU A 70 10.16 27.75 15.67
N VAL A 71 9.52 26.70 15.17
CA VAL A 71 8.41 26.01 15.85
C VAL A 71 8.92 25.30 17.10
N SER A 72 10.10 24.69 17.05
CA SER A 72 10.72 24.00 18.17
C SER A 72 11.16 25.01 19.27
N ALA A 73 11.72 26.13 18.89
CA ALA A 73 12.11 27.19 19.82
C ALA A 73 10.89 27.83 20.51
N ALA A 74 9.81 28.09 19.75
CA ALA A 74 8.55 28.55 20.30
C ALA A 74 7.96 27.57 21.32
N ALA A 75 7.92 26.28 20.98
CA ALA A 75 7.40 25.23 21.86
C ALA A 75 8.21 25.08 23.17
N ALA A 76 9.51 25.39 23.16
CA ALA A 76 10.37 25.40 24.35
C ALA A 76 10.01 26.52 25.32
N GLY A 77 9.28 27.55 24.87
CA GLY A 77 8.74 28.61 25.71
C GLY A 77 7.57 28.22 26.60
N GLY A 78 6.96 27.03 26.38
CA GLY A 78 6.04 26.35 27.30
C GLY A 78 4.58 26.74 27.18
N GLY A 79 4.14 27.29 26.04
CA GLY A 79 2.71 27.56 25.77
C GLY A 79 1.99 26.39 25.11
N ASP A 80 0.71 26.16 25.46
CA ASP A 80 -0.12 25.13 24.83
C ASP A 80 -0.27 25.31 23.29
N PRO A 81 -0.47 26.53 22.75
CA PRO A 81 -0.55 26.74 21.31
C PRO A 81 0.74 26.37 20.56
N GLU A 82 1.90 26.65 21.16
CA GLU A 82 3.21 26.35 20.57
C GLU A 82 3.49 24.84 20.58
N ALA A 83 3.11 24.12 21.63
CA ALA A 83 3.20 22.68 21.71
C ALA A 83 2.30 22.01 20.65
N ILE A 84 1.10 22.53 20.43
CA ILE A 84 0.19 22.09 19.37
C ILE A 84 0.81 22.35 17.99
N ALA A 85 1.41 23.53 17.77
CA ALA A 85 2.06 23.88 16.52
C ALA A 85 3.22 22.93 16.20
N LEU A 86 4.05 22.58 17.18
CA LEU A 86 5.14 21.61 17.02
C LEU A 86 4.61 20.21 16.70
N THR A 87 3.55 19.79 17.37
CA THR A 87 2.92 18.47 17.11
C THR A 87 2.38 18.41 15.69
N ASN A 88 1.67 19.44 15.24
CA ASN A 88 1.13 19.53 13.88
C ASN A 88 2.25 19.55 12.84
N PHE A 89 3.30 20.35 13.07
CA PHE A 89 4.47 20.41 12.19
C PHE A 89 5.16 19.04 12.07
N THR A 90 5.40 18.39 13.20
CA THR A 90 6.05 17.06 13.24
C THR A 90 5.21 16.00 12.52
N THR A 91 3.89 15.99 12.76
CA THR A 91 2.95 15.06 12.13
C THR A 91 2.91 15.25 10.62
N LEU A 92 2.80 16.51 10.16
CA LEU A 92 2.73 16.82 8.74
C LEU A 92 4.06 16.51 8.03
N SER A 93 5.18 16.85 8.65
CA SER A 93 6.52 16.51 8.14
C SER A 93 6.71 14.99 8.04
N THR A 94 6.25 14.23 9.05
CA THR A 94 6.29 12.77 9.02
C THR A 94 5.46 12.21 7.86
N LEU A 95 4.27 12.76 7.62
CA LEU A 95 3.42 12.35 6.50
C LEU A 95 4.10 12.62 5.14
N VAL A 96 4.72 13.79 4.99
CA VAL A 96 5.44 14.15 3.76
C VAL A 96 6.65 13.23 3.53
N VAL A 97 7.46 13.00 4.57
CA VAL A 97 8.61 12.09 4.48
C VAL A 97 8.16 10.66 4.19
N PHE A 98 7.11 10.19 4.85
CA PHE A 98 6.52 8.87 4.59
C PHE A 98 6.03 8.74 3.14
N ALA A 99 5.31 9.74 2.62
CA ALA A 99 4.82 9.74 1.25
C ALA A 99 5.97 9.75 0.23
N ALA A 100 6.96 10.63 0.42
CA ALA A 100 8.12 10.73 -0.45
C ALA A 100 8.95 9.44 -0.45
N MET A 101 9.29 8.93 0.73
CA MET A 101 10.04 7.68 0.89
C MET A 101 9.28 6.50 0.26
N SER A 102 7.97 6.39 0.54
CA SER A 102 7.13 5.33 -0.03
C SER A 102 7.08 5.42 -1.55
N LEU A 103 6.87 6.62 -2.11
CA LEU A 103 6.82 6.81 -3.56
C LEU A 103 8.13 6.41 -4.24
N VAL A 104 9.26 6.89 -3.72
CA VAL A 104 10.58 6.59 -4.28
C VAL A 104 10.88 5.09 -4.19
N LEU A 105 10.76 4.50 -3.01
CA LEU A 105 11.11 3.09 -2.81
C LEU A 105 10.17 2.14 -3.55
N LEU A 106 8.86 2.42 -3.59
CA LEU A 106 7.91 1.62 -4.36
C LEU A 106 8.17 1.72 -5.86
N THR A 107 8.53 2.89 -6.35
CA THR A 107 8.80 3.09 -7.77
C THR A 107 10.08 2.36 -8.20
N LEU A 108 11.14 2.42 -7.40
CA LEU A 108 12.44 1.84 -7.72
C LEU A 108 12.54 0.34 -7.40
N PHE A 109 11.99 -0.09 -6.27
CA PHE A 109 12.19 -1.44 -5.73
C PHE A 109 10.90 -2.27 -5.63
N GLY A 110 9.73 -1.68 -5.87
CA GLY A 110 8.44 -2.35 -5.68
C GLY A 110 8.11 -2.69 -4.22
N THR A 111 8.88 -2.15 -3.26
CA THR A 111 8.68 -2.36 -1.82
C THR A 111 9.23 -1.18 -1.03
N THR A 112 8.75 -1.00 0.21
CA THR A 112 9.33 -0.06 1.18
C THR A 112 10.20 -0.80 2.19
N ILE A 113 10.95 -0.08 3.02
CA ILE A 113 11.86 -0.68 4.02
C ILE A 113 11.06 -1.55 5.00
N GLY A 114 10.01 -1.01 5.61
CA GLY A 114 9.20 -1.75 6.57
C GLY A 114 8.50 -2.96 5.96
N ARG A 115 7.99 -2.83 4.73
CA ARG A 115 7.39 -3.97 4.00
C ARG A 115 8.41 -5.01 3.62
N ARG A 116 9.62 -4.63 3.26
CA ARG A 116 10.70 -5.57 2.95
C ARG A 116 11.09 -6.39 4.17
N ILE A 117 11.16 -5.78 5.37
CA ILE A 117 11.43 -6.47 6.64
C ILE A 117 10.39 -7.57 6.89
N VAL A 118 9.12 -7.30 6.61
CA VAL A 118 8.04 -8.30 6.79
C VAL A 118 7.82 -9.20 5.58
N GLY A 119 8.69 -9.14 4.56
CA GLY A 119 8.61 -9.99 3.37
C GLY A 119 7.39 -9.69 2.49
N VAL A 120 7.08 -8.41 2.27
CA VAL A 120 5.96 -7.95 1.43
C VAL A 120 6.47 -7.06 0.31
N GLY A 121 6.13 -7.40 -0.92
CA GLY A 121 6.36 -6.59 -2.10
C GLY A 121 5.05 -6.18 -2.79
N ILE A 122 5.17 -5.33 -3.80
CA ILE A 122 4.07 -4.90 -4.64
C ILE A 122 4.31 -5.38 -6.07
N THR A 123 3.34 -6.10 -6.61
CA THR A 123 3.34 -6.55 -8.00
C THR A 123 2.21 -5.90 -8.77
N ALA A 124 2.43 -5.66 -10.06
CA ALA A 124 1.38 -5.20 -10.96
C ALA A 124 0.41 -6.35 -11.24
N THR A 125 -0.88 -6.06 -11.23
CA THR A 125 -1.89 -6.94 -11.82
C THR A 125 -1.99 -6.63 -13.31
N GLY A 126 -2.36 -7.62 -14.15
CA GLY A 126 -2.48 -7.43 -15.61
C GLY A 126 -3.44 -6.31 -16.05
N GLU A 127 -4.28 -5.83 -15.16
CA GLU A 127 -5.30 -4.79 -15.39
C GLU A 127 -4.82 -3.36 -15.08
N ARG A 128 -3.52 -3.09 -15.19
CA ARG A 128 -2.99 -1.77 -14.88
C ARG A 128 -3.33 -0.74 -15.95
N ALA A 129 -4.09 0.29 -15.58
CA ALA A 129 -4.49 1.38 -16.46
C ALA A 129 -3.41 2.47 -16.64
N TRP A 130 -2.41 2.55 -15.73
CA TRP A 130 -1.45 3.64 -15.64
C TRP A 130 0.00 3.16 -15.73
N PRO A 131 0.94 4.01 -16.15
CA PRO A 131 2.38 3.76 -16.03
C PRO A 131 2.75 3.46 -14.57
N TRP A 132 3.81 2.66 -14.35
CA TRP A 132 4.21 2.20 -13.01
C TRP A 132 4.36 3.33 -11.99
N PHE A 133 5.02 4.41 -12.36
CA PHE A 133 5.20 5.58 -11.49
C PHE A 133 3.87 6.20 -11.07
N VAL A 134 2.95 6.41 -12.01
CA VAL A 134 1.63 6.99 -11.73
C VAL A 134 0.82 6.06 -10.81
N SER A 135 0.88 4.76 -11.05
CA SER A 135 0.24 3.76 -10.18
C SER A 135 0.78 3.86 -8.74
N MET A 136 2.10 4.01 -8.57
CA MET A 136 2.70 4.17 -7.24
C MET A 136 2.32 5.50 -6.59
N ALA A 137 2.24 6.59 -7.35
CA ALA A 137 1.79 7.89 -6.86
C ALA A 137 0.34 7.84 -6.38
N VAL A 138 -0.59 7.33 -7.20
CA VAL A 138 -2.00 7.17 -6.84
C VAL A 138 -2.13 6.29 -5.60
N ARG A 139 -1.41 5.16 -5.56
CA ARG A 139 -1.39 4.27 -4.40
C ARG A 139 -0.95 4.97 -3.12
N THR A 140 0.17 5.71 -3.18
CA THR A 140 0.73 6.40 -2.01
C THR A 140 -0.19 7.51 -1.53
N LEU A 141 -0.77 8.31 -2.43
CA LEU A 141 -1.74 9.34 -2.09
C LEU A 141 -2.98 8.76 -1.40
N LEU A 142 -3.54 7.69 -1.94
CA LEU A 142 -4.69 7.02 -1.34
C LEU A 142 -4.35 6.37 0.01
N LEU A 143 -3.11 5.89 0.19
CA LEU A 143 -2.63 5.37 1.47
C LEU A 143 -2.56 6.48 2.52
N CYS A 144 -2.09 7.68 2.16
CA CYS A 144 -2.04 8.84 3.06
C CYS A 144 -3.43 9.34 3.48
N LEU A 145 -4.47 9.08 2.69
CA LEU A 145 -5.85 9.39 3.06
C LEU A 145 -6.46 8.44 4.11
N VAL A 146 -5.74 7.39 4.51
CA VAL A 146 -6.10 6.38 5.54
C VAL A 146 -7.38 5.59 5.21
N ILE A 147 -8.49 6.23 4.89
CA ILE A 147 -9.78 5.59 4.61
C ILE A 147 -9.68 4.53 3.48
N PRO A 148 -9.10 4.83 2.30
CA PRO A 148 -8.92 3.83 1.26
C PRO A 148 -7.94 2.71 1.62
N ALA A 149 -7.11 2.93 2.64
CA ALA A 149 -6.15 1.92 3.09
C ALA A 149 -6.80 0.84 3.96
N VAL A 150 -7.89 1.17 4.66
CA VAL A 150 -8.58 0.28 5.62
C VAL A 150 -9.69 -0.53 4.95
N VAL A 151 -10.23 -0.06 3.84
CA VAL A 151 -11.28 -0.77 3.09
C VAL A 151 -10.66 -1.83 2.19
N TYR A 152 -10.92 -3.10 2.50
CA TYR A 152 -10.41 -4.27 1.78
C TYR A 152 -11.50 -4.96 0.97
N ASP A 153 -11.14 -5.44 -0.21
CA ASP A 153 -11.93 -6.35 -1.02
C ASP A 153 -11.82 -7.80 -0.50
N ARG A 154 -12.63 -8.73 -1.02
CA ARG A 154 -12.59 -10.17 -0.71
C ARG A 154 -11.18 -10.77 -0.91
N ASP A 155 -10.42 -10.31 -1.88
CA ASP A 155 -9.03 -10.69 -2.12
C ASP A 155 -8.01 -10.00 -1.19
N THR A 156 -8.47 -9.33 -0.15
CA THR A 156 -7.66 -8.51 0.77
C THR A 156 -6.88 -7.38 0.05
N ARG A 157 -7.36 -6.92 -1.11
CA ARG A 157 -6.82 -5.73 -1.80
C ARG A 157 -7.44 -4.49 -1.19
N GLY A 158 -6.63 -3.56 -0.71
CA GLY A 158 -7.12 -2.24 -0.32
C GLY A 158 -7.60 -1.45 -1.54
N LEU A 159 -8.47 -0.47 -1.34
CA LEU A 159 -8.92 0.40 -2.43
C LEU A 159 -7.75 1.10 -3.14
N HIS A 160 -6.69 1.45 -2.39
CA HIS A 160 -5.45 2.02 -2.93
C HIS A 160 -4.71 1.04 -3.86
N ASP A 161 -4.70 -0.27 -3.54
CA ASP A 161 -4.13 -1.31 -4.39
C ASP A 161 -4.94 -1.49 -5.67
N ARG A 162 -6.25 -1.47 -5.53
CA ARG A 162 -7.18 -1.66 -6.63
C ARG A 162 -7.13 -0.49 -7.61
N ALA A 163 -7.17 0.74 -7.11
CA ALA A 163 -7.07 1.96 -7.93
C ALA A 163 -5.73 2.04 -8.69
N ALA A 164 -4.65 1.56 -8.08
CA ALA A 164 -3.33 1.53 -8.70
C ALA A 164 -3.09 0.32 -9.64
N GLY A 165 -4.04 -0.63 -9.74
CA GLY A 165 -3.85 -1.86 -10.51
C GLY A 165 -2.70 -2.72 -9.96
N THR A 166 -2.57 -2.81 -8.64
CA THR A 166 -1.50 -3.53 -7.96
C THR A 166 -2.04 -4.50 -6.91
N VAL A 167 -1.19 -5.39 -6.45
CA VAL A 167 -1.46 -6.30 -5.36
C VAL A 167 -0.20 -6.46 -4.51
N ALA A 168 -0.37 -6.56 -3.19
CA ALA A 168 0.73 -6.93 -2.32
C ALA A 168 0.93 -8.45 -2.37
N THR A 169 2.18 -8.90 -2.47
CA THR A 169 2.57 -10.30 -2.51
C THR A 169 3.69 -10.58 -1.50
N ARG A 170 3.84 -11.83 -1.08
CA ARG A 170 4.98 -12.29 -0.26
C ARG A 170 6.20 -12.54 -1.14
N TYR A 171 7.40 -12.31 -0.59
CA TYR A 171 8.66 -12.79 -1.14
C TYR A 171 8.89 -14.25 -0.78
#